data_3004f1279e6e7064e92394a359d2a600
#
_entry.id   3004f1279e6e7064e92394a359d2a600
#
_cell.length_a   1.000
_cell.length_b   1.000
_cell.length_c   1.000
_cell.angle_alpha   90.00
_cell.angle_beta   90.00
_cell.angle_gamma   90.00
#
_symmetry.space_group_name_H-M   'P 1'
#
loop_
_entity.id
_entity.type
_entity.pdbx_description
1 polymer ?
#
loop_
_entity_poly.entity_id
_entity_poly.type
_entity_poly.pdbx_seq_one_letter_code
_entity_poly.pdbx_strand_id
1 'polypeptide(L)'
;MKQSLLAKYKNGPVTVTIYDDGTKIREWDDEKYDIEPELEFPESCDVKITNFCEGSFLNNDGLYTVCPFCHEGSSPSGKHGNLEKLSDMIERSNLPEGIEFAIGGGNPLATPGIEKFLETEAKSRNHIINVTMNYNHISPNDGKYRQQTIDYLKRGLIKGLGVSVMYYNLENFLNDKELQDVSSNIVIHIIEGINSFYNVKEKLFNCEWRHPKVLILGKKNFGRYGMLSEDKKAIDDKQTTIWRENILDFLKEFNGVTSFDNLALERLDVLSKLPKEVVDTQYMGKDGSHTMYLDFVKEEYGRQSTSKDRKPIGDKTFREIYKDVYQHRKEWK
;
A
#
# COMPACT_ATOMS: atom_id res chain seq x y z
N MET A 1 -6.20 -12.08 19.60
CA MET A 1 -7.63 -11.89 19.20
C MET A 1 -7.99 -13.03 18.25
N LYS A 2 -9.24 -13.47 18.20
CA LYS A 2 -9.66 -14.52 17.25
C LYS A 2 -9.88 -13.85 15.89
N GLN A 3 -9.18 -14.31 14.86
CA GLN A 3 -9.36 -13.84 13.48
C GLN A 3 -10.81 -14.06 13.02
N SER A 4 -11.41 -13.07 12.39
CA SER A 4 -12.74 -13.14 11.82
C SER A 4 -12.66 -13.13 10.28
N LEU A 5 -13.42 -14.00 9.65
CA LEU A 5 -13.51 -14.05 8.20
C LEU A 5 -14.15 -12.77 7.66
N LEU A 6 -13.47 -12.06 6.76
CA LEU A 6 -14.01 -10.93 6.02
C LEU A 6 -14.63 -11.34 4.69
N ALA A 7 -13.92 -12.14 3.92
CA ALA A 7 -14.37 -12.57 2.60
C ALA A 7 -13.80 -13.94 2.22
N LYS A 8 -14.56 -14.69 1.41
CA LYS A 8 -14.11 -15.90 0.73
C LYS A 8 -14.74 -15.95 -0.66
N TYR A 9 -13.92 -16.02 -1.71
CA TYR A 9 -14.40 -16.08 -3.09
C TYR A 9 -13.48 -16.93 -3.96
N LYS A 10 -14.00 -17.37 -5.12
CA LYS A 10 -13.21 -18.00 -6.19
C LYS A 10 -12.78 -16.99 -7.23
N ASN A 11 -11.56 -17.15 -7.74
CA ASN A 11 -10.99 -16.38 -8.84
C ASN A 11 -10.26 -17.33 -9.80
N GLY A 12 -10.98 -17.81 -10.81
CA GLY A 12 -10.50 -18.92 -11.61
C GLY A 12 -10.29 -20.19 -10.76
N PRO A 13 -9.11 -20.84 -10.81
CA PRO A 13 -8.80 -22.04 -10.02
C PRO A 13 -8.35 -21.74 -8.59
N VAL A 14 -8.40 -20.48 -8.15
CA VAL A 14 -7.90 -20.08 -6.83
C VAL A 14 -9.08 -19.72 -5.92
N THR A 15 -9.08 -20.25 -4.70
CA THR A 15 -9.95 -19.80 -3.61
C THR A 15 -9.18 -18.81 -2.75
N VAL A 16 -9.70 -17.59 -2.64
CA VAL A 16 -9.11 -16.51 -1.81
C VAL A 16 -9.92 -16.39 -0.53
N THR A 17 -9.23 -16.42 0.61
CA THR A 17 -9.81 -16.21 1.95
C THR A 17 -9.10 -15.03 2.62
N ILE A 18 -9.86 -14.06 3.13
CA ILE A 18 -9.35 -12.83 3.74
C ILE A 18 -9.93 -12.67 5.14
N TYR A 19 -9.08 -12.34 6.10
CA TYR A 19 -9.41 -12.12 7.50
C TYR A 19 -9.32 -10.66 7.91
N ASP A 20 -9.95 -10.32 9.03
CA ASP A 20 -10.05 -8.94 9.56
C ASP A 20 -8.72 -8.33 10.00
N ASP A 21 -7.70 -9.15 10.21
CA ASP A 21 -6.34 -8.70 10.50
C ASP A 21 -5.49 -8.47 9.24
N GLY A 22 -6.07 -8.62 8.04
CA GLY A 22 -5.40 -8.47 6.76
C GLY A 22 -4.71 -9.74 6.24
N THR A 23 -4.77 -10.85 6.97
CA THR A 23 -4.26 -12.14 6.49
C THR A 23 -5.05 -12.59 5.27
N LYS A 24 -4.33 -12.93 4.19
CA LYS A 24 -4.89 -13.46 2.95
C LYS A 24 -4.30 -14.85 2.68
N ILE A 25 -5.17 -15.82 2.43
CA ILE A 25 -4.81 -17.19 2.07
C ILE A 25 -5.31 -17.47 0.67
N ARG A 26 -4.47 -18.08 -0.16
CA ARG A 26 -4.82 -18.61 -1.48
C ARG A 26 -4.68 -20.10 -1.50
N GLU A 27 -5.75 -20.78 -1.89
CA GLU A 27 -5.82 -22.24 -2.02
C GLU A 27 -6.09 -22.57 -3.49
N TRP A 28 -5.29 -23.44 -4.06
CA TRP A 28 -5.40 -23.87 -5.45
C TRP A 28 -6.29 -25.10 -5.53
N ASP A 29 -7.14 -25.19 -6.55
CA ASP A 29 -8.04 -26.33 -6.74
C ASP A 29 -7.26 -27.62 -7.14
N ASP A 30 -6.02 -27.49 -7.63
CA ASP A 30 -5.20 -28.62 -8.07
C ASP A 30 -3.72 -28.42 -7.71
N GLU A 31 -3.06 -29.45 -7.15
CA GLU A 31 -1.64 -29.40 -6.72
C GLU A 31 -0.64 -29.32 -7.89
N LYS A 32 -1.12 -29.35 -9.15
CA LYS A 32 -0.30 -29.51 -10.35
C LYS A 32 0.00 -28.24 -11.16
N TYR A 33 -0.22 -27.06 -10.63
CA TYR A 33 0.04 -25.84 -11.41
C TYR A 33 1.50 -25.42 -11.34
N ASP A 34 2.31 -25.86 -12.32
CA ASP A 34 3.61 -25.27 -12.67
C ASP A 34 3.46 -23.91 -13.41
N ILE A 35 2.25 -23.48 -13.69
CA ILE A 35 1.92 -22.28 -14.48
C ILE A 35 1.06 -21.36 -13.63
N GLU A 36 1.40 -20.06 -13.57
CA GLU A 36 0.53 -19.03 -12.98
C GLU A 36 -0.87 -19.10 -13.62
N PRO A 37 -1.95 -19.28 -12.81
CA PRO A 37 -3.29 -19.43 -13.35
C PRO A 37 -3.78 -18.14 -13.96
N GLU A 38 -4.61 -18.25 -14.98
CA GLU A 38 -5.39 -17.13 -15.49
C GLU A 38 -6.51 -16.80 -14.49
N LEU A 39 -6.37 -15.66 -13.80
CA LEU A 39 -7.41 -15.13 -12.93
C LEU A 39 -8.41 -14.30 -13.73
N GLU A 40 -9.66 -14.28 -13.27
CA GLU A 40 -10.75 -13.57 -13.96
C GLU A 40 -10.78 -12.07 -13.67
N PHE A 41 -10.24 -11.67 -12.50
CA PHE A 41 -10.22 -10.29 -11.99
C PHE A 41 -9.07 -10.09 -11.01
N PRO A 42 -8.67 -8.83 -10.74
CA PRO A 42 -7.62 -8.56 -9.77
C PRO A 42 -8.12 -8.85 -8.36
N GLU A 43 -7.28 -9.40 -7.51
CA GLU A 43 -7.59 -9.59 -6.09
C GLU A 43 -7.39 -8.31 -5.28
N SER A 44 -6.48 -7.47 -5.74
CA SER A 44 -6.19 -6.16 -5.16
C SER A 44 -5.90 -5.14 -6.24
N CYS A 45 -6.43 -3.93 -6.05
CA CYS A 45 -6.21 -2.80 -6.95
C CYS A 45 -5.58 -1.65 -6.18
N ASP A 46 -4.39 -1.23 -6.60
CA ASP A 46 -3.81 0.02 -6.15
C ASP A 46 -4.46 1.18 -6.90
N VAL A 47 -5.20 2.02 -6.22
CA VAL A 47 -5.96 3.11 -6.83
C VAL A 47 -5.52 4.46 -6.32
N LYS A 48 -4.91 5.24 -7.18
CA LYS A 48 -4.59 6.64 -6.93
C LYS A 48 -5.80 7.51 -7.25
N ILE A 49 -6.39 8.09 -6.21
CA ILE A 49 -7.56 8.95 -6.34
C ILE A 49 -7.22 10.45 -6.26
N THR A 50 -6.01 10.81 -5.89
CA THR A 50 -5.61 12.21 -5.76
C THR A 50 -4.09 12.38 -5.85
N ASN A 51 -3.65 13.52 -6.35
CA ASN A 51 -2.29 14.03 -6.12
C ASN A 51 -2.31 15.36 -5.34
N PHE A 52 -3.45 15.71 -4.72
CA PHE A 52 -3.53 16.78 -3.75
C PHE A 52 -2.94 16.33 -2.42
N CYS A 53 -2.07 17.16 -1.82
CA CYS A 53 -1.51 16.95 -0.49
C CYS A 53 -1.11 18.31 0.07
N GLU A 54 -1.60 18.66 1.25
CA GLU A 54 -1.29 19.93 1.93
C GLU A 54 0.20 20.05 2.31
N GLY A 55 0.92 18.93 2.26
CA GLY A 55 2.26 18.80 2.80
C GLY A 55 2.24 18.10 4.16
N SER A 56 3.15 17.17 4.33
CA SER A 56 3.22 16.33 5.53
C SER A 56 4.66 16.07 5.98
N PHE A 57 5.63 16.76 5.38
CA PHE A 57 7.02 16.66 5.74
C PHE A 57 7.43 17.86 6.61
N LEU A 58 7.86 17.59 7.84
CA LEU A 58 8.39 18.63 8.73
C LEU A 58 9.81 18.97 8.31
N ASN A 59 10.03 20.23 7.87
CA ASN A 59 11.37 20.71 7.50
C ASN A 59 12.17 21.14 8.73
N ASN A 60 13.42 21.55 8.51
CA ASN A 60 14.31 21.99 9.59
C ASN A 60 13.85 23.25 10.33
N ASP A 61 12.97 24.05 9.72
CA ASP A 61 12.39 25.27 10.30
C ASP A 61 11.11 24.98 11.10
N GLY A 62 10.71 23.70 11.22
CA GLY A 62 9.50 23.29 11.90
C GLY A 62 8.21 23.54 11.12
N LEU A 63 8.31 23.75 9.81
CA LEU A 63 7.14 23.97 8.93
C LEU A 63 6.80 22.71 8.13
N TYR A 64 5.52 22.43 7.98
CA TYR A 64 5.05 21.37 7.09
C TYR A 64 5.19 21.79 5.63
N THR A 65 5.87 20.96 4.87
CA THR A 65 6.11 21.12 3.43
C THR A 65 5.77 19.85 2.67
N VAL A 66 5.85 19.90 1.35
CA VAL A 66 5.73 18.71 0.51
C VAL A 66 6.93 17.78 0.70
N CYS A 67 6.68 16.47 0.76
CA CYS A 67 7.76 15.48 0.93
C CYS A 67 8.75 15.54 -0.23
N PRO A 68 10.05 15.75 0.02
CA PRO A 68 11.06 15.82 -1.05
C PRO A 68 11.24 14.51 -1.80
N PHE A 69 10.90 13.38 -1.18
CA PHE A 69 10.98 12.03 -1.75
C PHE A 69 9.65 11.52 -2.31
N CYS A 70 8.61 12.35 -2.43
CA CYS A 70 7.30 11.92 -2.93
C CYS A 70 7.37 11.48 -4.39
N HIS A 71 7.18 10.18 -4.64
CA HIS A 71 7.18 9.62 -5.98
C HIS A 71 5.96 10.01 -6.81
N GLU A 72 4.84 10.35 -6.16
CA GLU A 72 3.63 10.85 -6.82
C GLU A 72 3.69 12.34 -7.19
N GLY A 73 4.66 13.08 -6.67
CA GLY A 73 4.77 14.52 -6.89
C GLY A 73 3.63 15.33 -6.28
N SER A 74 2.89 14.76 -5.31
CA SER A 74 1.70 15.37 -4.72
C SER A 74 1.98 16.71 -4.05
N SER A 75 1.06 17.68 -4.22
CA SER A 75 1.24 19.05 -3.75
C SER A 75 -0.12 19.71 -3.41
N PRO A 76 -0.12 20.89 -2.76
CA PRO A 76 -1.34 21.66 -2.51
C PRO A 76 -2.08 22.12 -3.78
N SER A 77 -1.41 22.16 -4.92
CA SER A 77 -2.01 22.44 -6.24
C SER A 77 -2.43 21.16 -6.99
N GLY A 78 -2.35 20.00 -6.33
CA GLY A 78 -2.74 18.72 -6.91
C GLY A 78 -4.23 18.63 -7.22
N LYS A 79 -4.60 17.66 -8.04
CA LYS A 79 -5.97 17.40 -8.48
C LYS A 79 -6.52 16.14 -7.83
N HIS A 80 -7.83 16.04 -7.78
CA HIS A 80 -8.56 14.84 -7.39
C HIS A 80 -9.08 14.11 -8.62
N GLY A 81 -9.11 12.79 -8.57
CA GLY A 81 -9.82 11.95 -9.52
C GLY A 81 -11.32 11.97 -9.28
N ASN A 82 -12.08 11.52 -10.25
CA ASN A 82 -13.53 11.44 -10.16
C ASN A 82 -13.97 10.14 -9.48
N LEU A 83 -14.40 10.22 -8.22
CA LEU A 83 -14.84 9.06 -7.44
C LEU A 83 -16.18 8.46 -7.92
N GLU A 84 -17.07 9.27 -8.52
CA GLU A 84 -18.31 8.74 -9.11
C GLU A 84 -17.98 7.85 -10.31
N LYS A 85 -17.10 8.31 -11.21
CA LYS A 85 -16.60 7.50 -12.33
C LYS A 85 -15.92 6.22 -11.86
N LEU A 86 -15.15 6.27 -10.76
CA LEU A 86 -14.52 5.09 -10.17
C LEU A 86 -15.58 4.12 -9.65
N SER A 87 -16.56 4.58 -8.89
CA SER A 87 -17.64 3.76 -8.35
C SER A 87 -18.50 3.13 -9.45
N ASP A 88 -18.84 3.89 -10.50
CA ASP A 88 -19.56 3.37 -11.68
C ASP A 88 -18.76 2.30 -12.43
N MET A 89 -17.45 2.48 -12.54
CA MET A 89 -16.56 1.49 -13.16
C MET A 89 -16.49 0.21 -12.33
N ILE A 90 -16.42 0.31 -11.00
CA ILE A 90 -16.46 -0.84 -10.07
C ILE A 90 -17.79 -1.60 -10.25
N GLU A 91 -18.92 -0.88 -10.27
CA GLU A 91 -20.25 -1.45 -10.44
C GLU A 91 -20.38 -2.23 -11.76
N ARG A 92 -20.02 -1.61 -12.88
CA ARG A 92 -20.03 -2.24 -14.20
C ARG A 92 -19.11 -3.47 -14.31
N SER A 93 -18.12 -3.55 -13.45
CA SER A 93 -17.15 -4.66 -13.45
C SER A 93 -17.71 -5.93 -12.81
N ASN A 94 -18.80 -5.84 -12.05
CA ASN A 94 -19.43 -6.96 -11.34
C ASN A 94 -18.38 -7.81 -10.61
N LEU A 95 -17.57 -7.14 -9.77
CA LEU A 95 -16.56 -7.80 -8.95
C LEU A 95 -17.22 -8.51 -7.76
N PRO A 96 -16.68 -9.61 -7.27
CA PRO A 96 -17.21 -10.26 -6.07
C PRO A 96 -16.96 -9.41 -4.82
N GLU A 97 -17.71 -9.68 -3.77
CA GLU A 97 -17.42 -9.15 -2.43
C GLU A 97 -16.00 -9.51 -2.00
N GLY A 98 -15.38 -8.66 -1.21
CA GLY A 98 -14.06 -8.91 -0.65
C GLY A 98 -12.88 -8.54 -1.56
N ILE A 99 -13.12 -7.98 -2.74
CA ILE A 99 -12.02 -7.39 -3.53
C ILE A 99 -11.40 -6.23 -2.76
N GLU A 100 -10.08 -6.18 -2.76
CA GLU A 100 -9.33 -5.14 -2.06
C GLU A 100 -9.04 -3.94 -2.95
N PHE A 101 -9.29 -2.74 -2.43
CA PHE A 101 -8.89 -1.48 -3.03
C PHE A 101 -7.91 -0.76 -2.08
N ALA A 102 -6.65 -0.66 -2.48
CA ALA A 102 -5.63 0.12 -1.78
C ALA A 102 -5.67 1.57 -2.30
N ILE A 103 -6.38 2.41 -1.56
CA ILE A 103 -6.60 3.81 -1.93
C ILE A 103 -5.42 4.67 -1.48
N GLY A 104 -4.80 5.33 -2.46
CA GLY A 104 -3.59 6.11 -2.23
C GLY A 104 -3.53 7.40 -3.06
N GLY A 105 -2.31 7.91 -3.16
CA GLY A 105 -1.98 9.13 -3.89
C GLY A 105 -1.35 10.20 -2.99
N GLY A 106 -1.91 11.41 -2.97
CA GLY A 106 -1.52 12.48 -2.06
C GLY A 106 -2.10 12.29 -0.67
N ASN A 107 -3.16 13.04 -0.34
CA ASN A 107 -3.96 12.83 0.85
C ASN A 107 -5.36 12.33 0.45
N PRO A 108 -5.62 10.99 0.49
CA PRO A 108 -6.88 10.43 0.02
C PRO A 108 -8.12 10.98 0.73
N LEU A 109 -8.03 11.23 2.05
CA LEU A 109 -9.16 11.73 2.84
C LEU A 109 -9.53 13.21 2.54
N ALA A 110 -8.66 13.93 1.84
CA ALA A 110 -8.96 15.27 1.33
C ALA A 110 -9.82 15.24 0.06
N THR A 111 -10.06 14.07 -0.54
CA THR A 111 -10.79 13.97 -1.81
C THR A 111 -12.27 14.25 -1.60
N PRO A 112 -12.87 15.19 -2.35
CA PRO A 112 -14.31 15.46 -2.27
C PRO A 112 -15.13 14.18 -2.55
N GLY A 113 -16.15 13.94 -1.72
CA GLY A 113 -17.02 12.77 -1.87
C GLY A 113 -16.45 11.46 -1.36
N ILE A 114 -15.26 11.46 -0.71
CA ILE A 114 -14.60 10.25 -0.23
C ILE A 114 -15.48 9.42 0.71
N GLU A 115 -16.21 10.04 1.63
CA GLU A 115 -17.08 9.32 2.56
C GLU A 115 -18.17 8.55 1.84
N LYS A 116 -18.88 9.18 0.90
CA LYS A 116 -19.91 8.52 0.08
C LYS A 116 -19.35 7.34 -0.70
N PHE A 117 -18.15 7.52 -1.29
CA PHE A 117 -17.44 6.44 -1.98
C PHE A 117 -17.14 5.27 -1.04
N LEU A 118 -16.56 5.54 0.14
CA LEU A 118 -16.24 4.51 1.14
C LEU A 118 -17.50 3.79 1.63
N GLU A 119 -18.61 4.50 1.89
CA GLU A 119 -19.89 3.88 2.27
C GLU A 119 -20.44 2.98 1.17
N THR A 120 -20.38 3.41 -0.07
CA THR A 120 -20.81 2.60 -1.22
C THR A 120 -19.97 1.35 -1.35
N GLU A 121 -18.65 1.48 -1.39
CA GLU A 121 -17.78 0.33 -1.66
C GLU A 121 -17.66 -0.61 -0.47
N ALA A 122 -17.47 -0.09 0.75
CA ALA A 122 -17.24 -0.94 1.92
C ALA A 122 -18.54 -1.50 2.54
N LYS A 123 -19.67 -0.78 2.46
CA LYS A 123 -20.91 -1.21 3.11
C LYS A 123 -21.92 -1.81 2.13
N SER A 124 -22.13 -1.18 0.97
CA SER A 124 -23.13 -1.66 0.02
C SER A 124 -22.62 -2.81 -0.85
N ARG A 125 -21.32 -2.80 -1.19
CA ARG A 125 -20.68 -3.80 -2.06
C ARG A 125 -19.76 -4.78 -1.33
N ASN A 126 -19.55 -4.57 -0.01
CA ASN A 126 -18.67 -5.41 0.82
C ASN A 126 -17.23 -5.55 0.29
N HIS A 127 -16.72 -4.51 -0.37
CA HIS A 127 -15.33 -4.45 -0.77
C HIS A 127 -14.44 -4.11 0.44
N ILE A 128 -13.18 -4.53 0.38
CA ILE A 128 -12.18 -4.24 1.41
C ILE A 128 -11.42 -2.99 1.00
N ILE A 129 -11.62 -1.90 1.74
CA ILE A 129 -10.94 -0.65 1.47
C ILE A 129 -9.78 -0.46 2.43
N ASN A 130 -8.58 -0.38 1.88
CA ASN A 130 -7.36 -0.04 2.59
C ASN A 130 -6.94 1.38 2.16
N VAL A 131 -6.51 2.21 3.11
CA VAL A 131 -6.11 3.59 2.83
C VAL A 131 -4.69 3.83 3.33
N THR A 132 -3.88 4.53 2.55
CA THR A 132 -2.54 4.96 2.98
C THR A 132 -2.55 6.44 3.35
N MET A 133 -2.13 6.73 4.58
CA MET A 133 -2.01 8.09 5.12
C MET A 133 -0.58 8.37 5.58
N ASN A 134 -0.16 9.63 5.50
CA ASN A 134 1.03 10.05 6.23
C ASN A 134 0.66 10.35 7.68
N TYR A 135 1.50 9.92 8.64
CA TYR A 135 1.19 10.08 10.06
C TYR A 135 0.95 11.54 10.48
N ASN A 136 1.65 12.49 9.89
CA ASN A 136 1.44 13.92 10.22
C ASN A 136 0.03 14.43 9.87
N HIS A 137 -0.68 13.78 8.93
CA HIS A 137 -2.08 14.10 8.64
C HIS A 137 -3.06 13.58 9.69
N ILE A 138 -2.63 12.60 10.49
CA ILE A 138 -3.46 11.89 11.47
C ILE A 138 -2.85 11.86 12.89
N SER A 139 -1.81 12.64 13.13
CA SER A 139 -1.16 12.73 14.45
C SER A 139 -2.11 13.32 15.51
N PRO A 140 -1.91 13.01 16.81
CA PRO A 140 -2.80 13.47 17.87
C PRO A 140 -2.90 15.00 18.01
N ASN A 141 -1.80 15.70 17.73
CA ASN A 141 -1.72 17.15 17.99
C ASN A 141 -2.18 17.99 16.80
N ASP A 142 -1.71 17.64 15.60
CA ASP A 142 -1.86 18.51 14.41
C ASP A 142 -2.55 17.81 13.24
N GLY A 143 -2.96 16.55 13.41
CA GLY A 143 -3.51 15.72 12.36
C GLY A 143 -4.92 16.14 11.95
N LYS A 144 -5.05 16.98 10.93
CA LYS A 144 -6.32 17.48 10.39
C LYS A 144 -7.34 16.38 10.10
N TYR A 145 -6.90 15.19 9.73
CA TYR A 145 -7.76 14.07 9.33
C TYR A 145 -7.84 12.97 10.39
N ARG A 146 -7.31 13.20 11.58
CA ARG A 146 -7.29 12.19 12.65
C ARG A 146 -8.68 11.68 13.00
N GLN A 147 -9.58 12.58 13.37
CA GLN A 147 -10.92 12.20 13.82
C GLN A 147 -11.71 11.50 12.72
N GLN A 148 -11.57 11.96 11.48
CA GLN A 148 -12.19 11.33 10.32
C GLN A 148 -11.63 9.91 10.08
N THR A 149 -10.32 9.73 10.21
CA THR A 149 -9.68 8.41 10.07
C THR A 149 -10.17 7.44 11.12
N ILE A 150 -10.20 7.87 12.39
CA ILE A 150 -10.70 7.06 13.52
C ILE A 150 -12.18 6.69 13.33
N ASP A 151 -13.01 7.65 12.91
CA ASP A 151 -14.44 7.39 12.63
C ASP A 151 -14.60 6.34 11.52
N TYR A 152 -13.88 6.49 10.41
CA TYR A 152 -13.97 5.56 9.29
C TYR A 152 -13.48 4.14 9.64
N LEU A 153 -12.44 4.03 10.46
CA LEU A 153 -12.00 2.74 11.00
C LEU A 153 -13.06 2.12 11.91
N LYS A 154 -13.62 2.88 12.86
CA LYS A 154 -14.68 2.41 13.77
C LYS A 154 -15.94 1.98 13.04
N ARG A 155 -16.34 2.72 12.01
CA ARG A 155 -17.49 2.37 11.14
C ARG A 155 -17.18 1.22 10.18
N GLY A 156 -15.92 0.79 10.07
CA GLY A 156 -15.48 -0.24 9.14
C GLY A 156 -15.57 0.17 7.68
N LEU A 157 -15.48 1.46 7.38
CA LEU A 157 -15.36 2.01 6.03
C LEU A 157 -13.93 1.83 5.50
N ILE A 158 -12.94 1.87 6.40
CA ILE A 158 -11.56 1.51 6.14
C ILE A 158 -11.27 0.23 6.93
N LYS A 159 -10.78 -0.80 6.27
CA LYS A 159 -10.43 -2.10 6.87
C LYS A 159 -8.95 -2.20 7.23
N GLY A 160 -8.08 -1.59 6.42
CA GLY A 160 -6.65 -1.50 6.68
C GLY A 160 -6.16 -0.07 6.52
N LEU A 161 -5.30 0.36 7.44
CA LEU A 161 -4.66 1.66 7.41
C LEU A 161 -3.15 1.50 7.28
N GLY A 162 -2.60 1.87 6.12
CA GLY A 162 -1.17 2.04 5.92
C GLY A 162 -0.73 3.41 6.42
N VAL A 163 0.22 3.47 7.34
CA VAL A 163 0.72 4.73 7.91
C VAL A 163 2.16 4.96 7.52
N SER A 164 2.38 5.91 6.61
CA SER A 164 3.73 6.32 6.21
C SER A 164 4.35 7.17 7.31
N VAL A 165 5.48 6.72 7.84
CA VAL A 165 6.22 7.36 8.92
C VAL A 165 7.61 7.77 8.48
N MET A 166 8.17 8.76 9.20
CA MET A 166 9.53 9.23 9.04
C MET A 166 10.29 9.04 10.35
N TYR A 167 11.64 9.15 10.28
CA TYR A 167 12.50 9.00 11.44
C TYR A 167 12.10 9.90 12.64
N TYR A 168 11.58 11.09 12.38
CA TYR A 168 11.23 12.06 13.41
C TYR A 168 9.84 11.82 14.05
N ASN A 169 8.94 11.07 13.40
CA ASN A 169 7.59 10.81 13.91
C ASN A 169 7.27 9.32 14.14
N LEU A 170 8.19 8.41 13.84
CA LEU A 170 8.01 6.97 14.05
C LEU A 170 7.73 6.65 15.53
N GLU A 171 8.49 7.24 16.45
CA GLU A 171 8.30 7.01 17.89
C GLU A 171 6.94 7.51 18.38
N ASN A 172 6.52 8.69 17.92
CA ASN A 172 5.19 9.24 18.26
C ASN A 172 4.08 8.31 17.76
N PHE A 173 4.23 7.75 16.56
CA PHE A 173 3.28 6.77 16.03
C PHE A 173 3.27 5.46 16.82
N LEU A 174 4.44 4.95 17.20
CA LEU A 174 4.55 3.73 18.00
C LEU A 174 3.95 3.87 19.40
N ASN A 175 3.78 5.09 19.91
CA ASN A 175 3.14 5.43 21.17
C ASN A 175 1.67 5.87 21.01
N ASP A 176 1.13 5.90 19.80
CA ASP A 176 -0.24 6.32 19.51
C ASP A 176 -1.23 5.19 19.79
N LYS A 177 -1.55 4.98 21.06
CA LYS A 177 -2.43 3.90 21.53
C LYS A 177 -3.84 3.99 20.96
N GLU A 178 -4.38 5.20 20.77
CA GLU A 178 -5.73 5.38 20.21
C GLU A 178 -5.86 4.80 18.81
N LEU A 179 -4.86 5.02 17.93
CA LEU A 179 -4.84 4.38 16.61
C LEU A 179 -4.65 2.87 16.72
N GLN A 180 -3.75 2.40 17.59
CA GLN A 180 -3.48 0.96 17.77
C GLN A 180 -4.72 0.20 18.28
N ASP A 181 -5.53 0.83 19.12
CA ASP A 181 -6.71 0.21 19.73
C ASP A 181 -7.93 0.19 18.77
N VAL A 182 -7.97 1.09 17.80
CA VAL A 182 -9.13 1.23 16.90
C VAL A 182 -9.19 0.17 15.79
N SER A 183 -8.06 -0.40 15.40
CA SER A 183 -8.00 -1.43 14.35
C SER A 183 -6.81 -2.37 14.55
N SER A 184 -7.02 -3.65 14.30
CA SER A 184 -5.97 -4.67 14.26
C SER A 184 -5.18 -4.67 12.94
N ASN A 185 -5.63 -3.92 11.92
CA ASN A 185 -5.00 -3.88 10.60
C ASN A 185 -4.42 -2.50 10.30
N ILE A 186 -3.51 -2.05 11.18
CA ILE A 186 -2.67 -0.87 10.94
C ILE A 186 -1.27 -1.34 10.58
N VAL A 187 -0.74 -0.82 9.47
CA VAL A 187 0.54 -1.24 8.90
C VAL A 187 1.47 -0.03 8.80
N ILE A 188 2.65 -0.15 9.39
CA ILE A 188 3.69 0.88 9.36
C ILE A 188 4.39 0.83 8.01
N HIS A 189 4.35 1.91 7.24
CA HIS A 189 5.05 2.01 5.97
C HIS A 189 6.42 2.65 6.17
N ILE A 190 7.46 1.89 5.87
CA ILE A 190 8.87 2.30 5.92
C ILE A 190 9.43 2.27 4.51
N ILE A 191 10.06 3.35 4.05
CA ILE A 191 10.72 3.40 2.73
C ILE A 191 12.22 3.11 2.94
N GLU A 192 12.70 2.01 2.36
CA GLU A 192 14.13 1.66 2.41
C GLU A 192 14.97 2.76 1.74
N GLY A 193 16.12 3.07 2.30
CA GLY A 193 16.99 4.14 1.81
C GLY A 193 16.59 5.55 2.30
N ILE A 194 15.30 5.84 2.50
CA ILE A 194 14.82 7.10 3.10
C ILE A 194 14.84 7.01 4.63
N ASN A 195 14.33 5.92 5.17
CA ASN A 195 14.37 5.64 6.59
C ASN A 195 15.66 4.90 6.95
N SER A 196 16.42 5.42 7.93
CA SER A 196 17.63 4.76 8.43
C SER A 196 17.30 3.42 9.07
N PHE A 197 18.01 2.35 8.66
CA PHE A 197 17.85 1.02 9.20
C PHE A 197 17.98 0.99 10.72
N TYR A 198 19.08 1.54 11.26
CA TYR A 198 19.36 1.48 12.70
C TYR A 198 18.33 2.23 13.52
N ASN A 199 17.87 3.40 13.05
CA ASN A 199 16.84 4.17 13.73
C ASN A 199 15.49 3.42 13.74
N VAL A 200 15.12 2.80 12.61
CA VAL A 200 13.89 2.00 12.52
C VAL A 200 14.00 0.77 13.41
N LYS A 201 15.11 0.01 13.35
CA LYS A 201 15.34 -1.15 14.20
C LYS A 201 15.24 -0.78 15.68
N GLU A 202 15.99 0.22 16.12
CA GLU A 202 15.98 0.67 17.52
C GLU A 202 14.57 0.97 18.03
N LYS A 203 13.79 1.77 17.29
CA LYS A 203 12.46 2.17 17.72
C LYS A 203 11.45 1.03 17.69
N LEU A 204 11.47 0.19 16.67
CA LEU A 204 10.55 -0.94 16.56
C LEU A 204 10.83 -2.02 17.61
N PHE A 205 12.10 -2.28 17.94
CA PHE A 205 12.47 -3.30 18.92
C PHE A 205 12.24 -2.86 20.37
N ASN A 206 12.20 -1.56 20.63
CA ASN A 206 11.96 -0.99 21.95
C ASN A 206 10.51 -0.51 22.17
N CYS A 207 9.60 -0.66 21.19
CA CYS A 207 8.23 -0.21 21.35
C CYS A 207 7.38 -1.18 22.19
N GLU A 208 6.38 -0.63 22.87
CA GLU A 208 5.40 -1.42 23.66
C GLU A 208 4.31 -2.06 22.78
N TRP A 209 4.23 -1.70 21.50
CA TRP A 209 3.21 -2.25 20.60
C TRP A 209 3.47 -3.73 20.34
N ARG A 210 2.51 -4.57 20.74
CA ARG A 210 2.61 -6.01 20.53
C ARG A 210 2.38 -6.37 19.06
N HIS A 211 3.35 -7.06 18.45
CA HIS A 211 3.29 -7.55 17.07
C HIS A 211 2.94 -6.46 16.05
N PRO A 212 3.73 -5.38 15.98
CA PRO A 212 3.51 -4.35 14.98
C PRO A 212 3.67 -4.93 13.57
N LYS A 213 2.87 -4.43 12.63
CA LYS A 213 2.93 -4.82 11.22
C LYS A 213 3.72 -3.76 10.47
N VAL A 214 4.74 -4.18 9.74
CA VAL A 214 5.61 -3.30 8.96
C VAL A 214 5.59 -3.70 7.49
N LEU A 215 5.34 -2.74 6.61
CA LEU A 215 5.54 -2.87 5.18
C LEU A 215 6.77 -2.07 4.78
N ILE A 216 7.80 -2.77 4.31
CA ILE A 216 9.00 -2.16 3.76
C ILE A 216 8.74 -1.90 2.28
N LEU A 217 8.78 -0.63 1.90
CA LEU A 217 8.55 -0.14 0.55
C LEU A 217 9.88 0.17 -0.14
N GLY A 218 10.01 -0.23 -1.38
CA GLY A 218 11.13 0.14 -2.23
C GLY A 218 11.09 1.62 -2.59
N LYS A 219 12.24 2.27 -2.51
CA LYS A 219 12.42 3.67 -2.88
C LYS A 219 12.23 3.85 -4.38
N LYS A 220 11.23 4.64 -4.79
CA LYS A 220 10.83 4.86 -6.19
C LYS A 220 11.52 6.10 -6.76
N ASN A 221 12.24 5.96 -7.88
CA ASN A 221 12.94 7.06 -8.55
C ASN A 221 12.01 7.83 -9.52
N PHE A 222 10.92 8.38 -8.99
CA PHE A 222 9.89 9.12 -9.71
C PHE A 222 9.48 10.39 -8.96
N GLY A 223 8.68 11.24 -9.60
CA GLY A 223 8.17 12.47 -9.00
C GLY A 223 9.30 13.36 -8.47
N ARG A 224 9.12 13.93 -7.27
CA ARG A 224 10.15 14.79 -6.66
C ARG A 224 11.43 14.05 -6.30
N TYR A 225 11.33 12.77 -5.89
CA TYR A 225 12.54 11.99 -5.62
C TYR A 225 13.40 11.86 -6.89
N GLY A 226 12.79 11.64 -8.04
CA GLY A 226 13.52 11.57 -9.32
C GLY A 226 14.29 12.84 -9.67
N MET A 227 13.89 13.98 -9.13
CA MET A 227 14.51 15.31 -9.34
C MET A 227 15.61 15.66 -8.32
N LEU A 228 15.84 14.81 -7.30
CA LEU A 228 16.90 15.04 -6.32
C LEU A 228 18.27 14.96 -6.98
N SER A 229 19.26 15.66 -6.37
CA SER A 229 20.67 15.59 -6.79
C SER A 229 21.21 14.17 -6.64
N GLU A 230 22.19 13.82 -7.48
CA GLU A 230 22.84 12.51 -7.41
C GLU A 230 23.55 12.28 -6.06
N ASP A 231 24.11 13.33 -5.45
CA ASP A 231 24.71 13.23 -4.10
C ASP A 231 23.68 12.81 -3.05
N LYS A 232 22.46 13.38 -3.10
CA LYS A 232 21.38 13.00 -2.19
C LYS A 232 20.94 11.56 -2.43
N LYS A 233 20.77 11.16 -3.68
CA LYS A 233 20.42 9.77 -4.05
C LYS A 233 21.51 8.78 -3.60
N ALA A 234 22.78 9.15 -3.72
CA ALA A 234 23.90 8.32 -3.28
C ALA A 234 23.91 8.09 -1.76
N ILE A 235 23.49 9.09 -0.96
CA ILE A 235 23.32 8.93 0.51
C ILE A 235 22.19 7.91 0.77
N ASP A 236 21.06 8.05 0.10
CA ASP A 236 19.93 7.16 0.25
C ASP A 236 20.27 5.73 -0.23
N ASP A 237 21.10 5.56 -1.26
CA ASP A 237 21.55 4.25 -1.75
C ASP A 237 22.51 3.56 -0.76
N LYS A 238 23.32 4.32 -0.02
CA LYS A 238 24.11 3.78 1.10
C LYS A 238 23.18 3.22 2.19
N GLN A 239 22.09 3.92 2.51
CA GLN A 239 21.10 3.39 3.46
C GLN A 239 20.41 2.12 2.93
N THR A 240 20.09 2.06 1.63
CA THR A 240 19.57 0.84 1.00
C THR A 240 20.55 -0.33 1.16
N THR A 241 21.85 -0.09 1.00
CA THR A 241 22.88 -1.13 1.21
C THR A 241 22.87 -1.64 2.65
N ILE A 242 22.80 -0.73 3.64
CA ILE A 242 22.70 -1.12 5.06
C ILE A 242 21.43 -1.96 5.31
N TRP A 243 20.28 -1.56 4.76
CA TRP A 243 19.06 -2.36 4.82
C TRP A 243 19.27 -3.76 4.24
N ARG A 244 19.84 -3.85 3.03
CA ARG A 244 20.10 -5.12 2.33
C ARG A 244 20.98 -6.05 3.14
N GLU A 245 22.05 -5.53 3.74
CA GLU A 245 23.00 -6.32 4.53
C GLU A 245 22.38 -6.88 5.82
N ASN A 246 21.44 -6.14 6.44
CA ASN A 246 20.92 -6.46 7.76
C ASN A 246 19.47 -6.99 7.76
N ILE A 247 18.82 -7.13 6.59
CA ILE A 247 17.40 -7.48 6.53
C ILE A 247 17.09 -8.86 7.11
N LEU A 248 17.96 -9.87 6.90
CA LEU A 248 17.72 -11.20 7.44
C LEU A 248 17.77 -11.25 8.97
N ASP A 249 18.69 -10.51 9.58
CA ASP A 249 18.79 -10.45 11.03
C ASP A 249 17.61 -9.66 11.61
N PHE A 250 17.17 -8.59 10.91
CA PHE A 250 15.93 -7.92 11.27
C PHE A 250 14.73 -8.88 11.26
N LEU A 251 14.57 -9.69 10.20
CA LEU A 251 13.44 -10.62 10.08
C LEU A 251 13.48 -11.74 11.14
N LYS A 252 14.65 -12.20 11.55
CA LYS A 252 14.79 -13.24 12.58
C LYS A 252 14.48 -12.73 13.98
N GLU A 253 14.85 -11.48 14.26
CA GLU A 253 14.79 -10.90 15.61
C GLU A 253 13.49 -10.13 15.87
N PHE A 254 12.83 -9.61 14.81
CA PHE A 254 11.65 -8.77 14.96
C PHE A 254 10.41 -9.56 15.38
N ASN A 255 9.83 -9.19 16.52
CA ASN A 255 8.62 -9.83 17.06
C ASN A 255 7.34 -9.21 16.50
N GLY A 256 7.28 -8.97 15.20
CA GLY A 256 6.14 -8.42 14.48
C GLY A 256 5.92 -9.11 13.15
N VAL A 257 5.07 -8.55 12.31
CA VAL A 257 4.87 -9.00 10.93
C VAL A 257 5.61 -8.05 9.98
N THR A 258 6.47 -8.61 9.14
CA THR A 258 7.16 -7.84 8.10
C THR A 258 6.68 -8.29 6.72
N SER A 259 6.28 -7.32 5.91
CA SER A 259 5.96 -7.52 4.50
C SER A 259 6.75 -6.53 3.63
N PHE A 260 6.76 -6.78 2.31
CA PHE A 260 7.53 -6.01 1.35
C PHE A 260 6.69 -5.75 0.11
N ASP A 261 6.85 -4.58 -0.51
CA ASP A 261 6.45 -4.45 -1.91
C ASP A 261 7.49 -5.12 -2.83
N ASN A 262 7.11 -5.40 -4.07
CA ASN A 262 8.01 -6.10 -5.01
C ASN A 262 9.31 -5.32 -5.28
N LEU A 263 9.26 -4.00 -5.24
CA LEU A 263 10.45 -3.18 -5.43
C LEU A 263 11.44 -3.32 -4.26
N ALA A 264 10.94 -3.39 -3.02
CA ALA A 264 11.78 -3.64 -1.85
C ALA A 264 12.36 -5.05 -1.85
N LEU A 265 11.57 -6.07 -2.24
CA LEU A 265 12.06 -7.43 -2.41
C LEU A 265 13.26 -7.49 -3.37
N GLU A 266 13.17 -6.81 -4.51
CA GLU A 266 14.24 -6.73 -5.50
C GLU A 266 15.45 -5.94 -4.98
N ARG A 267 15.23 -4.71 -4.47
CA ARG A 267 16.31 -3.81 -4.05
C ARG A 267 17.10 -4.35 -2.85
N LEU A 268 16.44 -5.03 -1.94
CA LEU A 268 17.06 -5.63 -0.75
C LEU A 268 17.50 -7.08 -0.97
N ASP A 269 17.22 -7.64 -2.15
CA ASP A 269 17.54 -9.01 -2.52
C ASP A 269 17.02 -10.03 -1.49
N VAL A 270 15.77 -9.82 -1.05
CA VAL A 270 15.18 -10.62 0.05
C VAL A 270 14.93 -12.06 -0.39
N LEU A 271 14.37 -12.26 -1.59
CA LEU A 271 13.97 -13.60 -2.05
C LEU A 271 15.14 -14.55 -2.20
N SER A 272 16.34 -14.06 -2.59
CA SER A 272 17.55 -14.90 -2.71
C SER A 272 18.10 -15.36 -1.35
N LYS A 273 17.73 -14.67 -0.28
CA LYS A 273 18.25 -14.88 1.08
C LYS A 273 17.32 -15.73 1.95
N LEU A 274 16.06 -15.89 1.55
CA LEU A 274 15.08 -16.67 2.30
C LEU A 274 15.14 -18.15 1.89
N PRO A 275 14.79 -19.09 2.81
CA PRO A 275 14.59 -20.48 2.45
C PRO A 275 13.54 -20.62 1.34
N LYS A 276 13.77 -21.53 0.40
CA LYS A 276 12.85 -21.75 -0.73
C LYS A 276 11.42 -22.01 -0.27
N GLU A 277 11.24 -22.79 0.78
CA GLU A 277 9.91 -23.09 1.36
C GLU A 277 9.17 -21.83 1.81
N VAL A 278 9.88 -20.86 2.40
CA VAL A 278 9.29 -19.55 2.79
C VAL A 278 8.90 -18.76 1.56
N VAL A 279 9.75 -18.72 0.54
CA VAL A 279 9.45 -18.04 -0.72
C VAL A 279 8.23 -18.67 -1.39
N ASP A 280 8.18 -19.98 -1.52
CA ASP A 280 7.10 -20.72 -2.19
C ASP A 280 5.75 -20.51 -1.48
N THR A 281 5.73 -20.27 -0.16
CA THR A 281 4.50 -20.14 0.64
C THR A 281 4.11 -18.69 0.93
N GLN A 282 5.07 -17.73 0.94
CA GLN A 282 4.82 -16.35 1.36
C GLN A 282 4.89 -15.34 0.21
N TYR A 283 5.58 -15.66 -0.88
CA TYR A 283 5.69 -14.73 -2.00
C TYR A 283 4.41 -14.71 -2.82
N MET A 284 3.80 -13.52 -2.88
CA MET A 284 2.50 -13.31 -3.52
C MET A 284 2.56 -13.18 -5.05
N GLY A 285 3.74 -13.28 -5.66
CA GLY A 285 3.93 -13.13 -7.10
C GLY A 285 4.31 -11.71 -7.53
N LYS A 286 4.58 -11.55 -8.83
CA LYS A 286 4.96 -10.26 -9.41
C LYS A 286 3.75 -9.35 -9.59
N ASP A 287 4.00 -8.05 -9.61
CA ASP A 287 2.98 -7.07 -9.96
C ASP A 287 2.31 -7.42 -11.29
N GLY A 288 0.99 -7.26 -11.36
CA GLY A 288 0.20 -7.60 -12.54
C GLY A 288 -0.27 -9.05 -12.59
N SER A 289 0.21 -9.96 -11.71
CA SER A 289 -0.28 -11.34 -11.62
C SER A 289 -1.62 -11.42 -10.86
N HIS A 290 -1.72 -10.70 -9.74
CA HIS A 290 -2.91 -10.67 -8.89
C HIS A 290 -3.41 -9.25 -8.63
N THR A 291 -2.64 -8.27 -9.06
CA THR A 291 -2.82 -6.84 -8.79
C THR A 291 -2.83 -6.04 -10.07
N MET A 292 -3.33 -4.82 -10.00
CA MET A 292 -3.17 -3.79 -11.03
C MET A 292 -3.15 -2.42 -10.39
N TYR A 293 -2.67 -1.42 -11.13
CA TYR A 293 -2.62 -0.03 -10.71
C TYR A 293 -3.50 0.86 -11.59
N LEU A 294 -4.25 1.77 -10.94
CA LEU A 294 -5.09 2.76 -11.59
C LEU A 294 -4.75 4.16 -11.07
N ASP A 295 -4.54 5.10 -11.97
CA ASP A 295 -4.38 6.53 -11.69
C ASP A 295 -5.63 7.28 -12.18
N PHE A 296 -6.59 7.52 -11.28
CA PHE A 296 -7.82 8.26 -11.60
C PHE A 296 -7.61 9.76 -11.73
N VAL A 297 -6.45 10.29 -11.34
CA VAL A 297 -6.10 11.71 -11.58
C VAL A 297 -5.72 11.93 -13.04
N LYS A 298 -5.04 10.96 -13.65
CA LYS A 298 -4.61 10.99 -15.06
C LYS A 298 -5.49 10.15 -15.98
N GLU A 299 -6.40 9.36 -15.41
CA GLU A 299 -7.23 8.39 -16.11
C GLU A 299 -6.42 7.33 -16.87
N GLU A 300 -5.37 6.81 -16.21
CA GLU A 300 -4.44 5.83 -16.77
C GLU A 300 -4.37 4.59 -15.87
N TYR A 301 -4.00 3.44 -16.46
CA TYR A 301 -3.71 2.22 -15.73
C TYR A 301 -2.37 1.62 -16.12
N GLY A 302 -1.87 0.73 -15.28
CA GLY A 302 -0.63 0.01 -15.52
C GLY A 302 -0.51 -1.22 -14.60
N ARG A 303 0.58 -1.94 -14.76
CA ARG A 303 0.88 -3.09 -13.90
C ARG A 303 1.13 -2.67 -12.45
N GLN A 304 1.80 -1.54 -12.27
CA GLN A 304 2.19 -0.98 -10.97
C GLN A 304 2.32 0.55 -11.04
N SER A 305 2.44 1.19 -9.89
CA SER A 305 2.56 2.65 -9.80
C SER A 305 3.81 3.24 -10.49
N THR A 306 4.83 2.43 -10.75
CA THR A 306 6.09 2.82 -11.40
C THR A 306 6.13 2.48 -12.89
N SER A 307 5.09 1.87 -13.46
CA SER A 307 5.02 1.57 -14.89
C SER A 307 5.14 2.85 -15.73
N LYS A 308 6.03 2.83 -16.72
CA LYS A 308 6.22 3.93 -17.66
C LYS A 308 5.21 3.89 -18.81
N ASP A 309 4.85 2.69 -19.21
CA ASP A 309 3.95 2.43 -20.35
C ASP A 309 2.50 2.36 -19.83
N ARG A 310 1.94 3.53 -19.50
CA ARG A 310 0.56 3.62 -19.02
C ARG A 310 -0.41 3.70 -20.18
N LYS A 311 -1.58 3.09 -20.02
CA LYS A 311 -2.67 3.08 -21.01
C LYS A 311 -3.88 3.84 -20.47
N PRO A 312 -4.70 4.47 -21.33
CA PRO A 312 -5.90 5.18 -20.90
C PRO A 312 -6.97 4.20 -20.38
N ILE A 313 -7.63 4.58 -19.28
CA ILE A 313 -8.75 3.83 -18.70
C ILE A 313 -9.92 3.81 -19.69
N GLY A 314 -10.33 4.98 -20.23
CA GLY A 314 -11.49 5.09 -21.10
C GLY A 314 -12.76 4.55 -20.45
N ASP A 315 -13.53 3.76 -21.20
CA ASP A 315 -14.78 3.12 -20.74
C ASP A 315 -14.60 1.68 -20.25
N LYS A 316 -13.34 1.23 -20.09
CA LYS A 316 -13.04 -0.15 -19.67
C LYS A 316 -13.52 -0.44 -18.27
N THR A 317 -13.89 -1.69 -18.03
CA THR A 317 -14.16 -2.27 -16.72
C THR A 317 -12.86 -2.71 -16.03
N PHE A 318 -12.91 -2.97 -14.73
CA PHE A 318 -11.78 -3.55 -13.99
C PHE A 318 -11.33 -4.89 -14.58
N ARG A 319 -12.26 -5.74 -15.01
CA ARG A 319 -11.94 -7.03 -15.63
C ARG A 319 -11.19 -6.87 -16.95
N GLU A 320 -11.62 -5.95 -17.80
CA GLU A 320 -10.94 -5.67 -19.08
C GLU A 320 -9.54 -5.10 -18.89
N ILE A 321 -9.37 -4.17 -17.92
CA ILE A 321 -8.08 -3.62 -17.58
C ILE A 321 -7.17 -4.71 -17.01
N TYR A 322 -7.68 -5.51 -16.07
CA TYR A 322 -6.89 -6.59 -15.47
C TYR A 322 -6.45 -7.61 -16.50
N LYS A 323 -7.33 -8.00 -17.41
CA LYS A 323 -7.01 -8.91 -18.52
C LYS A 323 -5.87 -8.36 -19.38
N ASP A 324 -5.91 -7.08 -19.73
CA ASP A 324 -4.84 -6.43 -20.50
C ASP A 324 -3.52 -6.39 -19.69
N VAL A 325 -3.58 -6.02 -18.41
CA VAL A 325 -2.40 -6.01 -17.53
C VAL A 325 -1.81 -7.41 -17.39
N TYR A 326 -2.64 -8.41 -17.14
CA TYR A 326 -2.20 -9.79 -16.94
C TYR A 326 -1.55 -10.38 -18.21
N GLN A 327 -2.20 -10.22 -19.36
CA GLN A 327 -1.70 -10.75 -20.64
C GLN A 327 -0.36 -10.13 -21.05
N HIS A 328 -0.16 -8.85 -20.77
CA HIS A 328 1.05 -8.12 -21.14
C HIS A 328 2.03 -7.90 -19.99
N ARG A 329 1.82 -8.54 -18.81
CA ARG A 329 2.59 -8.27 -17.58
C ARG A 329 4.11 -8.39 -17.72
N LYS A 330 4.60 -9.15 -18.69
CA LYS A 330 6.02 -9.28 -18.99
C LYS A 330 6.57 -8.17 -19.90
N GLU A 331 5.68 -7.45 -20.59
CA GLU A 331 6.02 -6.41 -21.57
C GLU A 331 6.04 -5.00 -20.93
N TRP A 332 5.31 -4.82 -19.80
CA TRP A 332 5.26 -3.53 -19.10
C TRP A 332 6.62 -3.14 -18.53
N LYS A 333 7.06 -1.91 -18.83
CA LYS A 333 8.33 -1.32 -18.38
C LYS A 333 8.15 -0.36 -17.22
#